data_e248eac7f871a1af82cdff426280cfc9
#
_entry.id   e248eac7f871a1af82cdff426280cfc9
#
_cell.length_a   1.000
_cell.length_b   1.000
_cell.length_c   1.000
_cell.angle_alpha   90.00
_cell.angle_beta   90.00
_cell.angle_gamma   90.00
#
_symmetry.space_group_name_H-M   'P 1'
#
loop_
_entity.id
_entity.type
_entity.pdbx_description
1 polymer ?
#
loop_
_entity_poly.entity_id
_entity_poly.type
_entity_poly.pdbx_seq_one_letter_code
_entity_poly.pdbx_strand_id
1 'polypeptide(L)'
;YIELPDEKKLAEIRDIPHGTLTHEFYKSEISNNWERFIVYLPPCVPSAGLPVLYLQHGFGESEISWTTTGKANIILDNLIEMGKIKPFALVMSDGMVQEKVGSEERLNHVLLERMLVEEIIPMAEKKYQFGGCKEKRGMAGLSMGSVQTTRTICDHPDLFSEVGIFSGFIRDNIEGNPDRDAVGRKPYEQTHLKAMDDPDFNNYFHTFFRCIGDNDCFLSRFLEEDAIIQEKGVHEIRKIYPGGHDWNVWRPCFTDFAQMIFR
;
A
#
# COMPACT_ATOMS: atom_id res chain seq x y z
N TYR A 1 23.70 -0.46 9.20
CA TYR A 1 22.47 0.31 8.98
C TYR A 1 22.84 1.79 9.10
N ILE A 2 22.74 2.55 8.03
CA ILE A 2 22.98 4.01 8.05
C ILE A 2 21.61 4.65 8.06
N GLU A 3 21.31 5.39 9.11
CA GLU A 3 20.06 6.14 9.20
C GLU A 3 20.20 7.43 8.37
N LEU A 4 19.28 7.63 7.43
CA LEU A 4 19.28 8.81 6.57
C LEU A 4 18.75 10.02 7.35
N PRO A 5 19.29 11.23 7.14
CA PRO A 5 18.79 12.45 7.77
C PRO A 5 17.31 12.67 7.43
N ASP A 6 16.52 12.94 8.44
CA ASP A 6 15.14 13.39 8.31
C ASP A 6 15.04 14.86 8.73
N GLU A 7 14.98 15.76 7.75
CA GLU A 7 14.92 17.21 8.03
C GLU A 7 13.71 17.60 8.88
N LYS A 8 12.59 16.90 8.74
CA LYS A 8 11.38 17.13 9.52
C LYS A 8 11.37 16.39 10.86
N LYS A 9 12.34 15.52 11.09
CA LYS A 9 12.47 14.68 12.31
C LYS A 9 11.24 13.83 12.64
N LEU A 10 10.44 13.48 11.63
CA LEU A 10 9.23 12.69 11.82
C LEU A 10 9.50 11.20 11.95
N ALA A 11 10.63 10.71 11.45
CA ALA A 11 11.08 9.33 11.59
C ALA A 11 12.00 9.11 12.82
N GLU A 12 12.27 10.15 13.62
CA GLU A 12 13.04 10.04 14.85
C GLU A 12 12.18 9.57 16.01
N ILE A 13 12.68 8.65 16.83
CA ILE A 13 12.03 8.23 18.07
C ILE A 13 12.10 9.40 19.07
N ARG A 14 10.95 9.78 19.61
CA ARG A 14 10.81 10.87 20.59
C ARG A 14 10.32 10.30 21.92
N ASP A 15 10.45 11.07 23.00
CA ASP A 15 9.89 10.74 24.31
C ASP A 15 8.39 11.07 24.36
N ILE A 16 7.59 10.24 23.70
CA ILE A 16 6.12 10.31 23.57
C ILE A 16 5.55 8.90 23.68
N PRO A 17 4.24 8.75 23.91
CA PRO A 17 3.61 7.45 23.80
C PRO A 17 3.79 6.84 22.39
N HIS A 18 4.18 5.57 22.34
CA HIS A 18 4.36 4.83 21.09
C HIS A 18 3.30 3.75 20.92
N GLY A 19 2.91 3.53 19.67
CA GLY A 19 2.04 2.43 19.28
C GLY A 19 2.73 1.06 19.41
N THR A 20 1.95 0.01 19.24
CA THR A 20 2.42 -1.37 19.31
C THR A 20 2.50 -2.03 17.95
N LEU A 21 3.45 -2.94 17.78
CA LEU A 21 3.58 -3.79 16.60
C LEU A 21 3.31 -5.24 17.01
N THR A 22 2.38 -5.87 16.33
CA THR A 22 2.04 -7.29 16.54
C THR A 22 2.30 -8.06 15.25
N HIS A 23 3.10 -9.13 15.35
CA HIS A 23 3.33 -10.06 14.25
C HIS A 23 2.27 -11.15 14.27
N GLU A 24 1.57 -11.30 13.17
CA GLU A 24 0.54 -12.32 12.97
C GLU A 24 1.01 -13.37 11.99
N PHE A 25 0.75 -14.63 12.32
CA PHE A 25 1.04 -15.78 11.46
C PHE A 25 -0.26 -16.54 11.21
N TYR A 26 -0.49 -16.93 9.98
CA TYR A 26 -1.66 -17.72 9.62
C TYR A 26 -1.35 -18.70 8.50
N LYS A 27 -2.13 -19.77 8.44
CA LYS A 27 -2.07 -20.70 7.31
C LYS A 27 -3.03 -20.19 6.23
N SER A 28 -2.48 -19.76 5.10
CA SER A 28 -3.29 -19.37 3.95
C SER A 28 -3.79 -20.59 3.20
N GLU A 29 -5.06 -20.62 2.88
CA GLU A 29 -5.65 -21.62 1.97
C GLU A 29 -5.36 -21.25 0.51
N ILE A 30 -5.13 -19.96 0.22
CA ILE A 30 -4.89 -19.45 -1.13
C ILE A 30 -3.47 -19.77 -1.60
N SER A 31 -2.45 -19.42 -0.80
CA SER A 31 -1.04 -19.73 -1.12
C SER A 31 -0.67 -21.17 -0.76
N ASN A 32 -1.50 -21.85 0.04
CA ASN A 32 -1.22 -23.16 0.65
C ASN A 32 0.06 -23.14 1.50
N ASN A 33 0.44 -21.99 2.06
CA ASN A 33 1.65 -21.78 2.85
C ASN A 33 1.37 -21.06 4.17
N TRP A 34 2.37 -20.97 5.05
CA TRP A 34 2.35 -20.09 6.21
C TRP A 34 2.67 -18.67 5.77
N GLU A 35 1.78 -17.75 6.10
CA GLU A 35 1.87 -16.35 5.77
C GLU A 35 1.90 -15.50 7.03
N ARG A 36 2.26 -14.22 6.84
CA ARG A 36 2.42 -13.30 7.95
C ARG A 36 2.06 -11.86 7.56
N PHE A 37 1.64 -11.11 8.56
CA PHE A 37 1.47 -9.66 8.46
C PHE A 37 1.76 -9.01 9.82
N ILE A 38 2.05 -7.71 9.79
CA ILE A 38 2.22 -6.90 11.00
C ILE A 38 1.05 -5.97 11.14
N VAL A 39 0.55 -5.84 12.38
CA VAL A 39 -0.43 -4.85 12.77
C VAL A 39 0.23 -3.80 13.64
N TYR A 40 0.14 -2.53 13.25
CA TYR A 40 0.44 -1.40 14.11
C TYR A 40 -0.87 -0.87 14.68
N LEU A 41 -0.91 -0.70 15.99
CA LEU A 41 -1.99 -0.01 16.69
C LEU A 41 -1.44 1.28 17.31
N PRO A 42 -2.11 2.43 17.08
CA PRO A 42 -1.67 3.71 17.62
C PRO A 42 -1.73 3.76 19.14
N PRO A 43 -0.93 4.63 19.79
CA PRO A 43 -0.89 4.73 21.24
C PRO A 43 -2.19 5.32 21.82
N CYS A 44 -2.50 4.96 23.07
CA CYS A 44 -3.50 5.62 23.92
C CYS A 44 -4.95 5.61 23.40
N VAL A 45 -5.27 4.80 22.40
CA VAL A 45 -6.64 4.66 21.87
C VAL A 45 -7.02 3.18 21.72
N PRO A 46 -8.30 2.81 21.91
CA PRO A 46 -8.75 1.45 21.64
C PRO A 46 -8.71 1.17 20.13
N SER A 47 -8.43 -0.07 19.74
CA SER A 47 -8.43 -0.47 18.32
C SER A 47 -9.84 -0.49 17.71
N ALA A 48 -10.85 -0.72 18.54
CA ALA A 48 -12.24 -0.83 18.08
C ALA A 48 -12.74 0.42 17.36
N GLY A 49 -13.15 0.24 16.11
CA GLY A 49 -13.70 1.29 15.27
C GLY A 49 -12.68 2.23 14.64
N LEU A 50 -11.37 2.04 14.84
CA LEU A 50 -10.32 2.79 14.14
C LEU A 50 -10.41 2.57 12.62
N PRO A 51 -10.08 3.56 11.81
CA PRO A 51 -9.71 3.31 10.41
C PRO A 51 -8.45 2.45 10.31
N VAL A 52 -8.25 1.82 9.16
CA VAL A 52 -7.08 0.97 8.88
C VAL A 52 -6.53 1.22 7.49
N LEU A 53 -5.21 1.35 7.40
CA LEU A 53 -4.49 1.41 6.14
C LEU A 53 -3.76 0.07 5.91
N TYR A 54 -4.11 -0.62 4.82
CA TYR A 54 -3.38 -1.77 4.30
C TYR A 54 -2.21 -1.27 3.46
N LEU A 55 -0.96 -1.54 3.90
CA LEU A 55 0.23 -0.89 3.38
C LEU A 55 1.25 -1.91 2.85
N GLN A 56 1.51 -1.87 1.54
CA GLN A 56 2.30 -2.88 0.83
C GLN A 56 3.72 -2.41 0.53
N HIS A 57 4.69 -3.31 0.71
CA HIS A 57 6.10 -3.09 0.44
C HIS A 57 6.49 -3.36 -1.03
N GLY A 58 7.73 -3.07 -1.41
CA GLY A 58 8.29 -3.27 -2.74
C GLY A 58 8.84 -4.68 -2.99
N PHE A 59 9.24 -4.92 -4.25
CA PHE A 59 9.86 -6.20 -4.62
C PHE A 59 11.17 -6.46 -3.86
N GLY A 60 11.34 -7.67 -3.34
CA GLY A 60 12.52 -8.06 -2.57
C GLY A 60 12.52 -7.61 -1.11
N GLU A 61 11.45 -6.96 -0.66
CA GLU A 61 11.24 -6.56 0.73
C GLU A 61 10.29 -7.55 1.45
N SER A 62 9.78 -7.16 2.63
CA SER A 62 8.85 -7.98 3.42
C SER A 62 7.93 -7.10 4.28
N GLU A 63 7.02 -7.72 5.03
CA GLU A 63 6.07 -7.05 5.94
C GLU A 63 6.72 -6.11 6.96
N ILE A 64 8.01 -6.34 7.30
CA ILE A 64 8.71 -5.47 8.26
C ILE A 64 9.28 -4.18 7.65
N SER A 65 9.34 -4.08 6.33
CA SER A 65 10.09 -2.99 5.65
C SER A 65 9.53 -1.61 5.98
N TRP A 66 8.22 -1.48 6.05
CA TRP A 66 7.57 -0.23 6.43
C TRP A 66 7.86 0.22 7.86
N THR A 67 8.11 -0.71 8.78
CA THR A 67 8.44 -0.36 10.17
C THR A 67 9.95 -0.20 10.41
N THR A 68 10.75 -1.01 9.75
CA THR A 68 12.23 -0.99 9.93
C THR A 68 12.88 0.13 9.12
N THR A 69 12.66 0.14 7.81
CA THR A 69 13.25 1.14 6.90
C THR A 69 12.32 2.32 6.71
N GLY A 70 11.02 2.08 6.54
CA GLY A 70 10.01 3.13 6.33
C GLY A 70 9.71 3.97 7.57
N LYS A 71 9.91 3.41 8.78
CA LYS A 71 9.59 4.08 10.06
C LYS A 71 8.13 4.52 10.16
N ALA A 72 7.22 3.85 9.45
CA ALA A 72 5.81 4.25 9.34
C ALA A 72 5.12 4.37 10.70
N ASN A 73 5.39 3.44 11.61
CA ASN A 73 4.88 3.47 12.99
C ASN A 73 5.37 4.71 13.75
N ILE A 74 6.66 5.05 13.67
CA ILE A 74 7.25 6.22 14.35
C ILE A 74 6.72 7.52 13.73
N ILE A 75 6.57 7.57 12.41
CA ILE A 75 5.98 8.73 11.71
C ILE A 75 4.54 8.95 12.18
N LEU A 76 3.73 7.89 12.29
CA LEU A 76 2.36 8.01 12.79
C LEU A 76 2.31 8.44 14.25
N ASP A 77 3.14 7.86 15.14
CA ASP A 77 3.21 8.28 16.53
C ASP A 77 3.49 9.78 16.66
N ASN A 78 4.49 10.27 15.91
CA ASN A 78 4.85 11.68 15.89
C ASN A 78 3.74 12.58 15.32
N LEU A 79 3.07 12.17 14.25
CA LEU A 79 1.98 12.94 13.65
C LEU A 79 0.73 12.97 14.55
N ILE A 80 0.43 11.87 15.25
CA ILE A 80 -0.67 11.79 16.23
C ILE A 80 -0.40 12.74 17.39
N GLU A 81 0.80 12.69 17.99
CA GLU A 81 1.18 13.56 19.11
C GLU A 81 1.14 15.05 18.72
N MET A 82 1.51 15.36 17.47
CA MET A 82 1.43 16.73 16.93
C MET A 82 0.00 17.16 16.58
N GLY A 83 -1.01 16.31 16.73
CA GLY A 83 -2.39 16.57 16.33
C GLY A 83 -2.57 16.80 14.82
N LYS A 84 -1.67 16.25 13.99
CA LYS A 84 -1.70 16.39 12.52
C LYS A 84 -2.61 15.37 11.85
N ILE A 85 -2.83 14.25 12.49
CA ILE A 85 -3.69 13.16 12.00
C ILE A 85 -4.57 12.62 13.12
N LYS A 86 -5.72 12.05 12.76
CA LYS A 86 -6.48 11.16 13.65
C LYS A 86 -5.79 9.80 13.71
N PRO A 87 -5.85 9.08 14.85
CA PRO A 87 -5.28 7.74 14.94
C PRO A 87 -5.93 6.76 13.97
N PHE A 88 -5.12 5.93 13.32
CA PHE A 88 -5.54 4.80 12.50
C PHE A 88 -4.54 3.64 12.60
N ALA A 89 -4.99 2.43 12.34
CA ALA A 89 -4.17 1.23 12.35
C ALA A 89 -3.44 1.03 11.00
N LEU A 90 -2.30 0.31 11.03
CA LEU A 90 -1.69 -0.23 9.80
C LEU A 90 -1.78 -1.75 9.81
N VAL A 91 -1.98 -2.33 8.63
CA VAL A 91 -1.78 -3.75 8.34
C VAL A 91 -0.79 -3.85 7.19
N MET A 92 0.35 -4.48 7.46
CA MET A 92 1.45 -4.64 6.50
C MET A 92 1.68 -6.13 6.27
N SER A 93 1.31 -6.62 5.10
CA SER A 93 1.44 -8.04 4.74
C SER A 93 2.69 -8.29 3.90
N ASP A 94 3.18 -9.54 3.92
CA ASP A 94 4.22 -9.98 3.00
C ASP A 94 3.63 -10.08 1.59
N GLY A 95 4.04 -9.18 0.71
CA GLY A 95 3.61 -9.14 -0.69
C GLY A 95 4.42 -10.04 -1.62
N MET A 96 5.53 -10.63 -1.13
CA MET A 96 6.36 -11.61 -1.86
C MET A 96 5.81 -13.04 -1.67
N VAL A 97 4.52 -13.21 -1.96
CA VAL A 97 3.79 -14.45 -1.72
C VAL A 97 4.45 -15.66 -2.39
N GLN A 98 4.74 -16.69 -1.60
CA GLN A 98 5.28 -17.97 -2.07
C GLN A 98 4.14 -19.00 -2.16
N GLU A 99 3.66 -19.24 -3.39
CA GLU A 99 2.64 -20.24 -3.64
C GLU A 99 3.25 -21.65 -3.58
N LYS A 100 2.65 -22.54 -2.81
CA LYS A 100 3.06 -23.94 -2.74
C LYS A 100 2.21 -24.80 -3.66
N VAL A 101 2.82 -25.34 -4.73
CA VAL A 101 2.19 -26.25 -5.69
C VAL A 101 2.86 -27.62 -5.60
N GLY A 102 2.22 -28.57 -4.93
CA GLY A 102 2.82 -29.88 -4.63
C GLY A 102 4.03 -29.75 -3.70
N SER A 103 5.22 -30.09 -4.18
CA SER A 103 6.49 -29.95 -3.46
C SER A 103 7.29 -28.68 -3.84
N GLU A 104 6.82 -27.90 -4.81
CA GLU A 104 7.49 -26.70 -5.32
C GLU A 104 6.93 -25.45 -4.66
N GLU A 105 7.82 -24.50 -4.39
CA GLU A 105 7.45 -23.13 -4.00
C GLU A 105 7.76 -22.17 -5.15
N ARG A 106 6.80 -21.32 -5.49
CA ARG A 106 6.90 -20.36 -6.58
C ARG A 106 6.52 -18.96 -6.09
N LEU A 107 7.27 -17.95 -6.50
CA LEU A 107 6.87 -16.58 -6.28
C LEU A 107 5.61 -16.25 -7.10
N ASN A 108 4.53 -15.90 -6.43
CA ASN A 108 3.27 -15.49 -7.03
C ASN A 108 2.66 -14.30 -6.30
N HIS A 109 3.30 -13.13 -6.43
CA HIS A 109 2.89 -11.89 -5.78
C HIS A 109 1.48 -11.42 -6.18
N VAL A 110 0.92 -11.98 -7.25
CA VAL A 110 -0.45 -11.68 -7.73
C VAL A 110 -1.52 -12.24 -6.78
N LEU A 111 -1.20 -13.30 -6.01
CA LEU A 111 -2.13 -13.89 -5.06
C LEU A 111 -2.46 -12.94 -3.89
N LEU A 112 -1.64 -11.92 -3.65
CA LEU A 112 -1.84 -11.01 -2.52
C LEU A 112 -3.22 -10.34 -2.55
N GLU A 113 -3.74 -9.96 -3.73
CA GLU A 113 -5.08 -9.36 -3.84
C GLU A 113 -6.14 -10.27 -3.22
N ARG A 114 -6.18 -11.55 -3.64
CA ARG A 114 -7.13 -12.52 -3.08
C ARG A 114 -6.89 -12.76 -1.59
N MET A 115 -5.63 -12.90 -1.17
CA MET A 115 -5.29 -13.11 0.23
C MET A 115 -5.70 -11.91 1.09
N LEU A 116 -5.53 -10.68 0.60
CA LEU A 116 -6.02 -9.48 1.30
C LEU A 116 -7.53 -9.51 1.48
N VAL A 117 -8.28 -9.74 0.41
CA VAL A 117 -9.73 -9.64 0.40
C VAL A 117 -10.39 -10.81 1.12
N GLU A 118 -9.93 -12.03 0.85
CA GLU A 118 -10.58 -13.25 1.34
C GLU A 118 -10.07 -13.71 2.72
N GLU A 119 -8.84 -13.35 3.13
CA GLU A 119 -8.21 -13.84 4.35
C GLU A 119 -7.78 -12.72 5.31
N ILE A 120 -6.88 -11.79 4.89
CA ILE A 120 -6.23 -10.85 5.80
C ILE A 120 -7.21 -9.81 6.34
N ILE A 121 -7.99 -9.17 5.49
CA ILE A 121 -9.00 -8.17 5.90
C ILE A 121 -10.00 -8.78 6.89
N PRO A 122 -10.69 -9.90 6.57
CA PRO A 122 -11.63 -10.49 7.51
C PRO A 122 -11.01 -10.91 8.84
N MET A 123 -9.80 -11.46 8.81
CA MET A 123 -9.10 -11.95 9.99
C MET A 123 -8.63 -10.80 10.88
N ALA A 124 -7.97 -9.79 10.31
CA ALA A 124 -7.45 -8.65 11.04
C ALA A 124 -8.60 -7.81 11.64
N GLU A 125 -9.63 -7.49 10.86
CA GLU A 125 -10.76 -6.69 11.32
C GLU A 125 -11.58 -7.41 12.41
N LYS A 126 -11.77 -8.73 12.29
CA LYS A 126 -12.42 -9.52 13.34
C LYS A 126 -11.63 -9.53 14.63
N LYS A 127 -10.30 -9.68 14.56
CA LYS A 127 -9.43 -9.77 15.74
C LYS A 127 -9.28 -8.44 16.45
N TYR A 128 -9.05 -7.37 15.70
CA TYR A 128 -8.73 -6.04 16.25
C TYR A 128 -9.92 -5.09 16.29
N GLN A 129 -11.04 -5.43 15.67
CA GLN A 129 -12.28 -4.66 15.62
C GLN A 129 -12.14 -3.26 14.98
N PHE A 130 -11.14 -3.05 14.14
CA PHE A 130 -10.99 -1.85 13.33
C PHE A 130 -11.64 -2.01 11.93
N GLY A 131 -11.62 -0.99 11.08
CA GLY A 131 -12.15 -1.05 9.72
C GLY A 131 -13.67 -1.24 9.68
N GLY A 132 -14.12 -2.31 9.06
CA GLY A 132 -15.52 -2.76 9.03
C GLY A 132 -16.35 -2.14 7.90
N CYS A 133 -15.96 -1.02 7.31
CA CYS A 133 -16.61 -0.41 6.16
C CYS A 133 -15.62 0.29 5.25
N LYS A 134 -16.03 0.61 4.02
CA LYS A 134 -15.22 1.26 3.00
C LYS A 134 -14.55 2.54 3.48
N GLU A 135 -15.32 3.41 4.15
CA GLU A 135 -14.88 4.73 4.61
C GLU A 135 -13.76 4.66 5.67
N LYS A 136 -13.59 3.50 6.27
CA LYS A 136 -12.56 3.22 7.26
C LYS A 136 -11.41 2.37 6.72
N ARG A 137 -11.38 2.08 5.43
CA ARG A 137 -10.29 1.33 4.81
C ARG A 137 -9.53 2.17 3.82
N GLY A 138 -8.22 2.16 3.94
CA GLY A 138 -7.30 2.65 2.93
C GLY A 138 -6.38 1.55 2.43
N MET A 139 -5.86 1.71 1.24
CA MET A 139 -4.81 0.85 0.69
C MET A 139 -3.73 1.68 0.03
N ALA A 140 -2.48 1.37 0.32
CA ALA A 140 -1.34 2.03 -0.32
C ALA A 140 -0.17 1.06 -0.48
N GLY A 141 0.74 1.39 -1.39
CA GLY A 141 1.95 0.60 -1.57
C GLY A 141 3.01 1.32 -2.39
N LEU A 142 4.24 0.85 -2.27
CA LEU A 142 5.38 1.35 -3.03
C LEU A 142 5.85 0.32 -4.06
N SER A 143 6.31 0.77 -5.23
CA SER A 143 6.88 -0.09 -6.27
C SER A 143 5.96 -1.29 -6.61
N MET A 144 6.38 -2.54 -6.38
CA MET A 144 5.52 -3.72 -6.52
C MET A 144 4.22 -3.58 -5.72
N GLY A 145 4.30 -3.09 -4.48
CA GLY A 145 3.12 -2.87 -3.63
C GLY A 145 2.14 -1.85 -4.21
N SER A 146 2.60 -0.88 -5.02
CA SER A 146 1.72 0.03 -5.74
C SER A 146 0.92 -0.67 -6.83
N VAL A 147 1.53 -1.62 -7.55
CA VAL A 147 0.85 -2.46 -8.55
C VAL A 147 -0.19 -3.35 -7.88
N GLN A 148 0.16 -3.96 -6.73
CA GLN A 148 -0.78 -4.74 -5.93
C GLN A 148 -1.95 -3.88 -5.43
N THR A 149 -1.68 -2.62 -5.01
CA THR A 149 -2.71 -1.65 -4.64
C THR A 149 -3.63 -1.34 -5.79
N THR A 150 -3.09 -0.95 -6.94
CA THR A 150 -3.89 -0.61 -8.13
C THR A 150 -4.79 -1.77 -8.55
N ARG A 151 -4.23 -2.99 -8.57
CA ARG A 151 -5.02 -4.18 -8.89
C ARG A 151 -6.18 -4.36 -7.93
N THR A 152 -5.90 -4.35 -6.63
CA THR A 152 -6.92 -4.60 -5.60
C THR A 152 -8.05 -3.57 -5.65
N ILE A 153 -7.72 -2.28 -5.80
CA ILE A 153 -8.75 -1.23 -5.84
C ILE A 153 -9.57 -1.21 -7.13
N CYS A 154 -8.99 -1.65 -8.26
CA CYS A 154 -9.72 -1.74 -9.52
C CYS A 154 -10.63 -2.96 -9.58
N ASP A 155 -10.22 -4.07 -8.97
CA ASP A 155 -11.04 -5.28 -8.90
C ASP A 155 -12.09 -5.21 -7.77
N HIS A 156 -11.84 -4.38 -6.72
CA HIS A 156 -12.69 -4.21 -5.55
C HIS A 156 -12.89 -2.72 -5.16
N PRO A 157 -13.51 -1.89 -6.03
CA PRO A 157 -13.62 -0.44 -5.81
C PRO A 157 -14.53 -0.06 -4.63
N ASP A 158 -15.31 -1.00 -4.13
CA ASP A 158 -16.21 -0.85 -2.99
C ASP A 158 -15.58 -1.15 -1.63
N LEU A 159 -14.30 -1.60 -1.61
CA LEU A 159 -13.65 -1.97 -0.36
C LEU A 159 -12.87 -0.84 0.33
N PHE A 160 -12.33 0.11 -0.45
CA PHE A 160 -11.42 1.14 0.05
C PHE A 160 -11.88 2.54 -0.32
N SER A 161 -11.68 3.51 0.56
CA SER A 161 -11.96 4.93 0.30
C SER A 161 -10.69 5.77 0.11
N GLU A 162 -9.54 5.30 0.60
CA GLU A 162 -8.28 6.02 0.59
C GLU A 162 -7.22 5.22 -0.17
N VAL A 163 -6.61 5.81 -1.21
CA VAL A 163 -5.67 5.11 -2.09
C VAL A 163 -4.37 5.87 -2.24
N GLY A 164 -3.23 5.16 -2.05
CA GLY A 164 -1.89 5.71 -2.23
C GLY A 164 -1.01 4.83 -3.14
N ILE A 165 -0.53 5.39 -4.25
CA ILE A 165 0.33 4.72 -5.24
C ILE A 165 1.69 5.42 -5.24
N PHE A 166 2.72 4.79 -4.64
CA PHE A 166 4.04 5.38 -4.45
C PHE A 166 5.06 4.74 -5.41
N SER A 167 5.70 5.54 -6.25
CA SER A 167 6.72 5.09 -7.23
C SER A 167 6.29 3.86 -8.01
N GLY A 168 5.07 3.89 -8.52
CA GLY A 168 4.49 2.78 -9.26
C GLY A 168 3.58 3.25 -10.38
N PHE A 169 2.88 2.31 -10.96
CA PHE A 169 2.05 2.55 -12.13
C PHE A 169 0.68 1.94 -11.96
N ILE A 170 -0.23 2.48 -12.73
CA ILE A 170 -1.57 1.94 -12.92
C ILE A 170 -1.55 0.82 -13.96
N ARG A 171 -0.68 0.93 -14.98
CA ARG A 171 -0.46 -0.11 -15.98
C ARG A 171 0.55 -1.14 -15.50
N ASP A 172 0.18 -2.40 -15.45
CA ASP A 172 1.07 -3.52 -15.10
C ASP A 172 1.83 -4.07 -16.32
N ASN A 173 2.15 -3.25 -17.30
CA ASN A 173 2.91 -3.74 -18.46
C ASN A 173 4.37 -3.30 -18.40
N ILE A 174 5.22 -4.23 -18.01
CA ILE A 174 6.63 -4.17 -18.35
C ILE A 174 6.74 -4.91 -19.71
N GLU A 175 6.64 -4.18 -20.82
CA GLU A 175 6.89 -4.75 -22.13
C GLU A 175 8.22 -5.51 -22.12
N GLY A 176 8.19 -6.75 -22.59
CA GLY A 176 9.38 -7.56 -22.79
C GLY A 176 9.76 -8.51 -21.66
N ASN A 177 8.90 -8.79 -20.68
CA ASN A 177 9.15 -9.90 -19.73
C ASN A 177 8.33 -11.16 -20.11
N PRO A 178 8.91 -12.12 -20.88
CA PRO A 178 8.21 -13.32 -21.34
C PRO A 178 7.76 -14.26 -20.21
N ASP A 179 8.38 -14.20 -19.03
CA ASP A 179 8.03 -15.06 -17.90
C ASP A 179 6.71 -14.66 -17.23
N ARG A 180 6.23 -13.44 -17.45
CA ARG A 180 4.93 -12.96 -16.97
C ARG A 180 3.77 -13.44 -17.84
N ASP A 181 3.98 -13.67 -19.12
CA ASP A 181 2.96 -14.18 -20.07
C ASP A 181 2.75 -15.69 -19.93
N ALA A 182 3.71 -16.43 -19.37
CA ALA A 182 3.69 -17.87 -19.26
C ALA A 182 2.63 -18.46 -18.29
N VAL A 183 1.98 -17.63 -17.47
CA VAL A 183 1.04 -18.06 -16.42
C VAL A 183 -0.44 -17.88 -16.82
N GLY A 184 -0.74 -17.72 -18.12
CA GLY A 184 -2.13 -17.67 -18.62
C GLY A 184 -2.91 -16.41 -18.19
N ARG A 185 -2.22 -15.32 -17.93
CA ARG A 185 -2.82 -14.04 -17.49
C ARG A 185 -3.43 -13.30 -18.66
N LYS A 186 -4.67 -12.86 -18.49
CA LYS A 186 -5.23 -11.81 -19.37
C LYS A 186 -4.32 -10.59 -19.30
N PRO A 187 -4.10 -9.85 -20.42
CA PRO A 187 -3.29 -8.64 -20.42
C PRO A 187 -3.82 -7.67 -19.35
N TYR A 188 -3.05 -7.43 -18.33
CA TYR A 188 -3.38 -6.59 -17.17
C TYR A 188 -3.74 -5.15 -17.54
N GLU A 189 -3.09 -4.62 -18.55
CA GLU A 189 -3.32 -3.27 -19.08
C GLU A 189 -4.78 -2.92 -19.34
N GLN A 190 -5.52 -3.89 -19.87
CA GLN A 190 -6.90 -3.62 -20.26
C GLN A 190 -7.86 -3.57 -19.09
N THR A 191 -7.54 -4.22 -17.96
CA THR A 191 -8.48 -4.29 -16.81
C THR A 191 -8.41 -3.06 -15.93
N HIS A 192 -7.22 -2.58 -15.56
CA HIS A 192 -7.09 -1.43 -14.66
C HIS A 192 -7.43 -0.10 -15.35
N LEU A 193 -6.95 0.11 -16.57
CA LEU A 193 -7.35 1.28 -17.35
C LEU A 193 -8.86 1.26 -17.68
N LYS A 194 -9.43 0.07 -17.88
CA LYS A 194 -10.87 -0.08 -18.12
C LYS A 194 -11.70 0.25 -16.88
N ALA A 195 -11.22 -0.03 -15.67
CA ALA A 195 -11.90 0.39 -14.45
C ALA A 195 -12.05 1.92 -14.37
N MET A 196 -11.08 2.68 -14.92
CA MET A 196 -11.14 4.14 -15.00
C MET A 196 -12.07 4.68 -16.06
N ASP A 197 -12.67 3.83 -16.93
CA ASP A 197 -13.73 4.21 -17.86
C ASP A 197 -15.12 4.23 -17.17
N ASP A 198 -15.21 3.74 -15.94
CA ASP A 198 -16.41 3.84 -15.14
C ASP A 198 -16.68 5.31 -14.79
N PRO A 199 -17.86 5.87 -15.15
CA PRO A 199 -18.23 7.23 -14.81
C PRO A 199 -18.20 7.53 -13.32
N ASP A 200 -18.37 6.51 -12.48
CA ASP A 200 -18.36 6.63 -11.02
C ASP A 200 -16.97 6.46 -10.40
N PHE A 201 -15.92 6.21 -11.20
CA PHE A 201 -14.56 5.98 -10.68
C PHE A 201 -14.08 7.06 -9.71
N ASN A 202 -14.33 8.33 -10.04
CA ASN A 202 -13.99 9.47 -9.18
C ASN A 202 -14.78 9.52 -7.87
N ASN A 203 -15.89 8.82 -7.77
CA ASN A 203 -16.73 8.74 -6.58
C ASN A 203 -16.34 7.59 -5.65
N TYR A 204 -15.53 6.65 -6.13
CA TYR A 204 -15.10 5.50 -5.31
C TYR A 204 -14.11 5.88 -4.23
N PHE A 205 -13.26 6.89 -4.45
CA PHE A 205 -12.19 7.22 -3.53
C PHE A 205 -12.30 8.65 -3.02
N HIS A 206 -12.18 8.84 -1.71
CA HIS A 206 -12.04 10.17 -1.09
C HIS A 206 -10.67 10.75 -1.37
N THR A 207 -9.63 9.90 -1.33
CA THR A 207 -8.26 10.25 -1.67
C THR A 207 -7.71 9.26 -2.68
N PHE A 208 -7.28 9.77 -3.83
CA PHE A 208 -6.51 9.02 -4.82
C PHE A 208 -5.18 9.75 -5.02
N PHE A 209 -4.14 9.27 -4.34
CA PHE A 209 -2.83 9.92 -4.28
C PHE A 209 -1.79 9.14 -5.06
N ARG A 210 -1.09 9.83 -5.97
CA ARG A 210 0.03 9.26 -6.73
C ARG A 210 1.29 10.08 -6.53
N CYS A 211 2.41 9.43 -6.31
CA CYS A 211 3.70 10.11 -6.16
C CYS A 211 4.88 9.29 -6.69
N ILE A 212 5.97 10.01 -7.01
CA ILE A 212 7.21 9.43 -7.50
C ILE A 212 8.39 10.37 -7.19
N GLY A 213 9.63 9.84 -7.27
CA GLY A 213 10.85 10.64 -7.24
C GLY A 213 11.15 11.30 -8.58
N ASP A 214 11.78 12.49 -8.58
CA ASP A 214 12.19 13.21 -9.80
C ASP A 214 13.39 12.56 -10.51
N ASN A 215 14.06 11.64 -9.84
CA ASN A 215 15.15 10.83 -10.39
C ASN A 215 14.86 9.32 -10.28
N ASP A 216 13.59 8.95 -10.19
CA ASP A 216 13.14 7.55 -10.16
C ASP A 216 13.28 6.94 -11.56
N CYS A 217 13.76 5.69 -11.63
CA CYS A 217 13.94 4.97 -12.91
C CYS A 217 12.61 4.77 -13.67
N PHE A 218 11.47 4.91 -13.00
CA PHE A 218 10.13 4.79 -13.57
C PHE A 218 9.45 6.13 -13.87
N LEU A 219 10.16 7.26 -13.71
CA LEU A 219 9.58 8.59 -13.90
C LEU A 219 8.96 8.78 -15.29
N SER A 220 9.65 8.32 -16.35
CA SER A 220 9.12 8.48 -17.73
C SER A 220 7.76 7.80 -17.87
N ARG A 221 7.62 6.59 -17.36
CA ARG A 221 6.37 5.84 -17.39
C ARG A 221 5.26 6.49 -16.56
N PHE A 222 5.61 7.02 -15.39
CA PHE A 222 4.67 7.78 -14.55
C PHE A 222 4.12 9.01 -15.31
N LEU A 223 4.98 9.73 -16.04
CA LEU A 223 4.58 10.89 -16.85
C LEU A 223 3.72 10.51 -18.06
N GLU A 224 3.97 9.35 -18.68
CA GLU A 224 3.10 8.81 -19.75
C GLU A 224 1.70 8.50 -19.20
N GLU A 225 1.60 7.96 -17.99
CA GLU A 225 0.32 7.68 -17.34
C GLU A 225 -0.44 8.94 -16.96
N ASP A 226 0.23 10.04 -16.62
CA ASP A 226 -0.42 11.32 -16.34
C ASP A 226 -1.33 11.75 -17.51
N ALA A 227 -0.87 11.57 -18.75
CA ALA A 227 -1.67 11.91 -19.94
C ALA A 227 -2.93 11.04 -20.05
N ILE A 228 -2.83 9.74 -19.76
CA ILE A 228 -3.95 8.80 -19.80
C ILE A 228 -4.96 9.12 -18.68
N ILE A 229 -4.47 9.38 -17.47
CA ILE A 229 -5.31 9.73 -16.32
C ILE A 229 -6.07 11.03 -16.60
N GLN A 230 -5.40 12.02 -17.17
CA GLN A 230 -6.02 13.27 -17.57
C GLN A 230 -7.06 13.09 -18.67
N GLU A 231 -6.77 12.28 -19.70
CA GLU A 231 -7.71 11.96 -20.78
C GLU A 231 -8.98 11.28 -20.25
N LYS A 232 -8.82 10.38 -19.27
CA LYS A 232 -9.92 9.69 -18.61
C LYS A 232 -10.66 10.55 -17.57
N GLY A 233 -10.18 11.75 -17.28
CA GLY A 233 -10.79 12.65 -16.31
C GLY A 233 -10.72 12.16 -14.86
N VAL A 234 -9.74 11.34 -14.52
CA VAL A 234 -9.55 10.83 -13.15
C VAL A 234 -9.01 11.92 -12.25
N HIS A 235 -9.65 12.13 -11.11
CA HIS A 235 -9.24 13.11 -10.11
C HIS A 235 -8.19 12.51 -9.19
N GLU A 236 -6.96 13.00 -9.27
CA GLU A 236 -5.85 12.55 -8.42
C GLU A 236 -5.17 13.70 -7.69
N ILE A 237 -4.57 13.41 -6.54
CA ILE A 237 -3.56 14.25 -5.89
C ILE A 237 -2.21 13.71 -6.33
N ARG A 238 -1.50 14.46 -7.17
CA ARG A 238 -0.24 14.05 -7.77
C ARG A 238 0.93 14.81 -7.19
N LYS A 239 2.02 14.11 -6.84
CA LYS A 239 3.24 14.73 -6.30
C LYS A 239 4.51 14.12 -6.87
N ILE A 240 5.53 14.97 -7.11
CA ILE A 240 6.91 14.54 -7.41
C ILE A 240 7.80 15.02 -6.26
N TYR A 241 8.65 14.12 -5.76
CA TYR A 241 9.58 14.38 -4.67
C TYR A 241 11.01 14.37 -5.18
N PRO A 242 11.94 15.13 -4.57
CA PRO A 242 13.37 14.98 -4.87
C PRO A 242 13.86 13.59 -4.48
N GLY A 243 14.52 12.88 -5.40
CA GLY A 243 15.14 11.58 -5.11
C GLY A 243 14.78 10.49 -6.12
N GLY A 244 15.30 9.29 -5.86
CA GLY A 244 15.19 8.12 -6.72
C GLY A 244 14.09 7.14 -6.32
N HIS A 245 14.28 5.86 -6.69
CA HIS A 245 13.39 4.77 -6.34
C HIS A 245 13.79 4.18 -4.98
N ASP A 246 13.61 4.95 -3.92
CA ASP A 246 14.11 4.60 -2.59
C ASP A 246 13.32 5.23 -1.43
N TRP A 247 13.69 4.87 -0.20
CA TRP A 247 13.05 5.31 1.03
C TRP A 247 13.19 6.82 1.33
N ASN A 248 14.09 7.56 0.67
CA ASN A 248 14.15 9.02 0.78
C ASN A 248 12.91 9.66 0.12
N VAL A 249 12.36 9.00 -0.89
CA VAL A 249 11.10 9.39 -1.53
C VAL A 249 9.89 8.79 -0.81
N TRP A 250 9.92 7.51 -0.46
CA TRP A 250 8.72 6.83 0.07
C TRP A 250 8.33 7.26 1.48
N ARG A 251 9.27 7.65 2.35
CA ARG A 251 8.94 8.21 3.66
C ARG A 251 8.16 9.52 3.56
N PRO A 252 8.60 10.57 2.84
CA PRO A 252 7.81 11.78 2.64
C PRO A 252 6.48 11.51 1.89
N CYS A 253 6.44 10.57 0.93
CA CYS A 253 5.20 10.15 0.30
C CYS A 253 4.19 9.62 1.33
N PHE A 254 4.61 8.67 2.16
CA PHE A 254 3.78 8.14 3.24
C PHE A 254 3.37 9.22 4.25
N THR A 255 4.30 10.08 4.64
CA THR A 255 4.03 11.18 5.59
C THR A 255 2.95 12.12 5.08
N ASP A 256 3.01 12.51 3.81
CA ASP A 256 2.01 13.41 3.23
C ASP A 256 0.67 12.69 3.05
N PHE A 257 0.68 11.44 2.56
CA PHE A 257 -0.52 10.62 2.41
C PHE A 257 -1.24 10.41 3.74
N ALA A 258 -0.51 10.05 4.80
CA ALA A 258 -1.08 9.86 6.14
C ALA A 258 -1.82 11.12 6.67
N GLN A 259 -1.41 12.32 6.24
CA GLN A 259 -2.07 13.56 6.60
C GLN A 259 -3.29 13.90 5.74
N MET A 260 -3.55 13.15 4.68
CA MET A 260 -4.70 13.38 3.78
C MET A 260 -5.89 12.49 4.12
N ILE A 261 -5.62 11.27 4.61
CA ILE A 261 -6.62 10.21 4.79
C ILE A 261 -7.34 10.28 6.15
N PHE A 262 -8.54 9.69 6.19
CA PHE A 262 -9.35 9.50 7.41
C PHE A 262 -9.62 10.79 8.21
N ARG A 263 -9.83 11.92 7.54
CA ARG A 263 -10.05 13.24 8.13
C ARG A 263 -11.40 13.41 8.81
#